data_4e26b8a050d3a0201506cf6073e2ef0c
#
_entry.id   4e26b8a050d3a0201506cf6073e2ef0c
#
_cell.length_a   1.000
_cell.length_b   1.000
_cell.length_c   1.000
_cell.angle_alpha   90.00
_cell.angle_beta   90.00
_cell.angle_gamma   90.00
#
_symmetry.space_group_name_H-M   'P 1'
#
loop_
_entity.id
_entity.type
_entity.pdbx_description
1 polymer ?
#
loop_
_entity_poly.entity_id
_entity_poly.type
_entity_poly.pdbx_seq_one_letter_code
_entity_poly.pdbx_strand_id
1 'polypeptide(L)'
;MTSQSPWWRADIHQDRRPFLLARGAITRAARRRFEDRGFTEVEGAARQVSPGNEAHLHAFATEIIGNSGETAPLYLHTSPEFACKKLLAAGETRIFDFARVWRNRERGPLHHPEFTLLEWYRTGEPYERLMADCAQLLALAVEAAGAERLSYRQVSADPFQEPERLSLQEAFDRFAGIDLLATVEASGATDREAMAAAARAAGVRVADDDVWADVYSKV
;
A
#
# COMPACT_ATOMS: atom_id res chain seq x y z
N MET A 1 -29.32 -7.68 -4.49
CA MET A 1 -28.06 -8.39 -4.18
C MET A 1 -27.93 -9.49 -5.20
N THR A 2 -27.04 -9.36 -6.18
CA THR A 2 -26.72 -10.44 -7.12
C THR A 2 -26.10 -11.57 -6.32
N SER A 3 -26.73 -12.76 -6.37
CA SER A 3 -26.19 -13.95 -5.71
C SER A 3 -24.88 -14.30 -6.40
N GLN A 4 -23.77 -13.84 -5.85
CA GLN A 4 -22.47 -14.33 -6.28
C GLN A 4 -22.40 -15.80 -5.95
N SER A 5 -22.04 -16.62 -6.94
CA SER A 5 -21.78 -18.04 -6.71
C SER A 5 -20.77 -18.21 -5.60
N PRO A 6 -20.97 -19.17 -4.68
CA PRO A 6 -20.03 -19.40 -3.58
C PRO A 6 -18.61 -19.61 -4.10
N TRP A 7 -17.65 -18.86 -3.58
CA TRP A 7 -16.24 -18.92 -3.99
C TRP A 7 -15.60 -20.32 -3.78
N TRP A 8 -16.21 -21.16 -2.95
CA TRP A 8 -15.81 -22.54 -2.64
C TRP A 8 -16.38 -23.59 -3.60
N ARG A 9 -17.16 -23.21 -4.61
CA ARG A 9 -17.55 -24.14 -5.66
C ARG A 9 -16.30 -24.61 -6.41
N ALA A 10 -16.28 -25.92 -6.76
CA ALA A 10 -15.10 -26.56 -7.35
C ALA A 10 -14.66 -25.90 -8.67
N ASP A 11 -15.63 -25.54 -9.53
CA ASP A 11 -15.38 -24.86 -10.80
C ASP A 11 -14.73 -23.48 -10.58
N ILE A 12 -15.32 -22.65 -9.71
CA ILE A 12 -14.78 -21.31 -9.38
C ILE A 12 -13.41 -21.42 -8.70
N HIS A 13 -13.26 -22.39 -7.79
CA HIS A 13 -11.99 -22.59 -7.11
C HIS A 13 -10.91 -23.06 -8.08
N GLN A 14 -11.22 -23.90 -9.05
CA GLN A 14 -10.28 -24.38 -10.06
C GLN A 14 -9.68 -23.20 -10.85
N ASP A 15 -10.49 -22.25 -11.28
CA ASP A 15 -10.03 -21.04 -11.99
C ASP A 15 -9.13 -20.16 -11.13
N ARG A 16 -9.37 -20.10 -9.81
CA ARG A 16 -8.60 -19.28 -8.87
C ARG A 16 -7.33 -19.96 -8.35
N ARG A 17 -7.27 -21.28 -8.42
CA ARG A 17 -6.19 -22.08 -7.82
C ARG A 17 -4.80 -21.68 -8.30
N PRO A 18 -4.52 -21.41 -9.59
CA PRO A 18 -3.21 -20.96 -10.05
C PRO A 18 -2.74 -19.69 -9.33
N PHE A 19 -3.63 -18.71 -9.15
CA PHE A 19 -3.32 -17.45 -8.44
C PHE A 19 -3.05 -17.68 -6.95
N LEU A 20 -3.80 -18.60 -6.31
CA LEU A 20 -3.56 -19.00 -4.93
C LEU A 20 -2.15 -19.60 -4.74
N LEU A 21 -1.75 -20.48 -5.66
CA LEU A 21 -0.42 -21.12 -5.64
C LEU A 21 0.70 -20.11 -5.89
N ALA A 22 0.55 -19.24 -6.89
CA ALA A 22 1.50 -18.17 -7.19
C ALA A 22 1.66 -17.21 -6.01
N ARG A 23 0.55 -16.77 -5.40
CA ARG A 23 0.58 -15.93 -4.20
C ARG A 23 1.34 -16.59 -3.05
N GLY A 24 1.10 -17.89 -2.81
CA GLY A 24 1.82 -18.64 -1.78
C GLY A 24 3.32 -18.77 -2.09
N ALA A 25 3.69 -18.96 -3.35
CA ALA A 25 5.09 -19.00 -3.79
C ALA A 25 5.78 -17.65 -3.60
N ILE A 26 5.15 -16.55 -4.03
CA ILE A 26 5.66 -15.17 -3.85
C ILE A 26 5.87 -14.86 -2.37
N THR A 27 4.88 -15.15 -1.52
CA THR A 27 4.99 -14.88 -0.07
C THR A 27 6.17 -15.63 0.56
N ARG A 28 6.35 -16.92 0.22
CA ARG A 28 7.50 -17.70 0.72
C ARG A 28 8.83 -17.18 0.21
N ALA A 29 8.91 -16.78 -1.04
CA ALA A 29 10.13 -16.22 -1.62
C ALA A 29 10.49 -14.87 -0.98
N ALA A 30 9.51 -13.99 -0.76
CA ALA A 30 9.71 -12.71 -0.11
C ALA A 30 10.17 -12.87 1.35
N ARG A 31 9.58 -13.79 2.13
CA ARG A 31 10.06 -14.10 3.49
C ARG A 31 11.52 -14.49 3.49
N ARG A 32 11.89 -15.52 2.71
CA ARG A 32 13.29 -15.96 2.61
C ARG A 32 14.23 -14.83 2.24
N ARG A 33 13.84 -14.00 1.26
CA ARG A 33 14.65 -12.85 0.86
C ARG A 33 14.91 -11.86 2.00
N PHE A 34 13.88 -11.54 2.80
CA PHE A 34 14.04 -10.65 3.94
C PHE A 34 14.90 -11.28 5.03
N GLU A 35 14.64 -12.53 5.40
CA GLU A 35 15.43 -13.30 6.37
C GLU A 35 16.92 -13.40 5.97
N ASP A 36 17.22 -13.75 4.72
CA ASP A 36 18.58 -13.84 4.17
C ASP A 36 19.34 -12.49 4.21
N ARG A 37 18.62 -11.39 4.38
CA ARG A 37 19.17 -10.03 4.50
C ARG A 37 19.18 -9.48 5.92
N GLY A 38 18.91 -10.34 6.88
CA GLY A 38 18.94 -10.01 8.30
C GLY A 38 17.76 -9.20 8.78
N PHE A 39 16.60 -9.32 8.10
CA PHE A 39 15.34 -8.79 8.62
C PHE A 39 14.68 -9.80 9.57
N THR A 40 14.05 -9.30 10.59
CA THR A 40 13.19 -10.05 11.50
C THR A 40 11.74 -9.93 11.04
N GLU A 41 11.04 -11.05 10.81
CA GLU A 41 9.58 -11.03 10.67
C GLU A 41 8.94 -10.70 12.01
N VAL A 42 8.07 -9.71 12.02
CA VAL A 42 7.34 -9.29 13.22
C VAL A 42 5.84 -9.49 13.01
N GLU A 43 5.10 -9.61 14.10
CA GLU A 43 3.64 -9.72 14.09
C GLU A 43 3.08 -8.77 15.14
N GLY A 44 2.52 -7.66 14.68
CA GLY A 44 1.86 -6.68 15.54
C GLY A 44 0.45 -7.10 15.91
N ALA A 45 -0.04 -6.63 17.08
CA ALA A 45 -1.43 -6.86 17.45
C ALA A 45 -2.36 -6.18 16.43
N ALA A 46 -3.31 -6.93 15.88
CA ALA A 46 -4.25 -6.41 14.87
C ALA A 46 -5.27 -5.41 15.45
N ARG A 47 -5.60 -5.54 16.75
CA ARG A 47 -6.48 -4.59 17.44
C ARG A 47 -5.65 -3.54 18.16
N GLN A 48 -5.90 -2.28 17.84
CA GLN A 48 -5.16 -1.13 18.33
C GLN A 48 -6.10 -0.09 18.92
N VAL A 49 -5.62 0.74 19.84
CA VAL A 49 -6.36 1.91 20.35
C VAL A 49 -6.48 3.00 19.28
N SER A 50 -5.53 3.07 18.35
CA SER A 50 -5.55 3.92 17.16
C SER A 50 -5.23 3.07 15.93
N PRO A 51 -6.11 3.01 14.92
CA PRO A 51 -5.93 2.12 13.77
C PRO A 51 -4.90 2.61 12.75
N GLY A 52 -4.63 3.90 12.73
CA GLY A 52 -3.83 4.67 11.81
C GLY A 52 -4.19 6.15 11.95
N ASN A 53 -3.48 7.03 11.26
CA ASN A 53 -3.73 8.48 11.28
C ASN A 53 -4.06 9.07 9.89
N GLU A 54 -4.20 8.22 8.88
CA GLU A 54 -4.61 8.66 7.54
C GLU A 54 -6.10 9.00 7.53
N ALA A 55 -6.41 10.28 7.28
CA ALA A 55 -7.78 10.80 7.35
C ALA A 55 -8.77 10.12 6.38
N HIS A 56 -8.26 9.55 5.30
CA HIS A 56 -9.08 8.90 4.26
C HIS A 56 -9.30 7.41 4.49
N LEU A 57 -8.59 6.78 5.44
CA LEU A 57 -8.73 5.37 5.75
C LEU A 57 -9.71 5.18 6.92
N HIS A 58 -10.77 4.43 6.65
CA HIS A 58 -11.78 4.12 7.65
C HIS A 58 -11.50 2.76 8.31
N ALA A 59 -11.37 2.76 9.63
CA ALA A 59 -11.18 1.53 10.39
C ALA A 59 -12.50 0.81 10.70
N PHE A 60 -12.38 -0.46 11.08
CA PHE A 60 -13.47 -1.21 11.72
C PHE A 60 -13.35 -1.05 13.23
N ALA A 61 -14.38 -0.51 13.86
CA ALA A 61 -14.46 -0.44 15.31
C ALA A 61 -14.76 -1.82 15.91
N THR A 62 -14.14 -2.11 17.05
CA THR A 62 -14.36 -3.30 17.86
C THR A 62 -14.35 -2.92 19.33
N GLU A 63 -14.60 -3.88 20.21
CA GLU A 63 -14.51 -3.72 21.67
C GLU A 63 -13.67 -4.83 22.27
N ILE A 64 -12.97 -4.52 23.34
CA ILE A 64 -12.43 -5.50 24.26
C ILE A 64 -13.28 -5.51 25.52
N ILE A 65 -13.59 -6.70 26.01
CA ILE A 65 -14.32 -6.90 27.27
C ILE A 65 -13.33 -7.50 28.26
N GLY A 66 -13.09 -6.83 29.36
CA GLY A 66 -12.23 -7.30 30.43
C GLY A 66 -12.90 -8.38 31.29
N ASN A 67 -12.13 -9.01 32.16
CA ASN A 67 -12.59 -10.14 32.97
C ASN A 67 -13.73 -9.75 33.96
N SER A 68 -13.83 -8.49 34.35
CA SER A 68 -14.88 -7.94 35.19
C SER A 68 -16.07 -7.36 34.40
N GLY A 69 -16.06 -7.51 33.06
CA GLY A 69 -17.14 -7.04 32.19
C GLY A 69 -17.00 -5.59 31.72
N GLU A 70 -15.94 -4.91 32.09
CA GLU A 70 -15.62 -3.57 31.56
C GLU A 70 -15.33 -3.63 30.07
N THR A 71 -15.76 -2.62 29.32
CA THR A 71 -15.54 -2.51 27.87
C THR A 71 -14.62 -1.34 27.55
N ALA A 72 -13.75 -1.53 26.54
CA ALA A 72 -12.96 -0.48 25.97
C ALA A 72 -12.98 -0.55 24.43
N PRO A 73 -13.05 0.60 23.73
CA PRO A 73 -13.03 0.62 22.28
C PRO A 73 -11.65 0.27 21.74
N LEU A 74 -11.62 -0.56 20.72
CA LEU A 74 -10.44 -0.85 19.91
C LEU A 74 -10.84 -0.79 18.43
N TYR A 75 -9.83 -0.78 17.57
CA TYR A 75 -10.01 -0.79 16.13
C TYR A 75 -9.14 -1.86 15.49
N LEU A 76 -9.61 -2.46 14.41
CA LEU A 76 -8.75 -3.24 13.54
C LEU A 76 -7.82 -2.28 12.79
N HIS A 77 -6.53 -2.54 12.79
CA HIS A 77 -5.53 -1.65 12.19
C HIS A 77 -5.67 -1.60 10.65
N THR A 78 -5.47 -0.42 10.09
CA THR A 78 -5.45 -0.18 8.64
C THR A 78 -4.08 -0.44 8.01
N SER A 79 -3.05 -0.54 8.86
CA SER A 79 -1.65 -0.87 8.56
C SER A 79 -0.96 -1.31 9.85
N PRO A 80 0.08 -2.16 9.81
CA PRO A 80 0.92 -2.49 10.97
C PRO A 80 1.90 -1.37 11.34
N GLU A 81 1.92 -0.25 10.62
CA GLU A 81 2.91 0.83 10.71
C GLU A 81 3.21 1.26 12.15
N PHE A 82 2.18 1.54 12.95
CA PHE A 82 2.39 2.02 14.32
C PHE A 82 3.01 0.95 15.22
N ALA A 83 2.66 -0.32 15.04
CA ALA A 83 3.30 -1.41 15.76
C ALA A 83 4.77 -1.56 15.34
N CYS A 84 5.04 -1.56 14.04
CA CYS A 84 6.40 -1.63 13.50
C CYS A 84 7.27 -0.45 13.96
N LYS A 85 6.76 0.78 13.92
CA LYS A 85 7.50 1.97 14.38
C LYS A 85 7.80 1.95 15.89
N LYS A 86 6.94 1.36 16.71
CA LYS A 86 7.23 1.14 18.13
C LYS A 86 8.36 0.14 18.33
N LEU A 87 8.44 -0.92 17.51
CA LEU A 87 9.55 -1.86 17.55
C LEU A 87 10.87 -1.22 17.11
N LEU A 88 10.84 -0.36 16.06
CA LEU A 88 12.03 0.42 15.68
C LEU A 88 12.47 1.36 16.80
N ALA A 89 11.53 2.02 17.49
CA ALA A 89 11.85 2.85 18.65
C ALA A 89 12.38 2.04 19.84
N ALA A 90 12.05 0.76 19.93
CA ALA A 90 12.59 -0.17 20.94
C ALA A 90 13.98 -0.73 20.59
N GLY A 91 14.50 -0.41 19.38
CA GLY A 91 15.86 -0.80 18.98
C GLY A 91 15.95 -1.77 17.80
N GLU A 92 14.83 -2.23 17.25
CA GLU A 92 14.87 -3.01 16.02
C GLU A 92 15.40 -2.16 14.86
N THR A 93 16.10 -2.79 13.92
CA THR A 93 16.75 -2.05 12.81
C THR A 93 16.28 -2.47 11.44
N ARG A 94 15.90 -3.75 11.27
CA ARG A 94 15.40 -4.33 10.03
C ARG A 94 14.26 -5.29 10.36
N ILE A 95 13.05 -4.89 10.06
CA ILE A 95 11.85 -5.68 10.32
C ILE A 95 10.93 -5.71 9.11
N PHE A 96 10.14 -6.75 8.98
CA PHE A 96 9.05 -6.83 8.01
C PHE A 96 7.85 -7.55 8.61
N ASP A 97 6.65 -7.25 8.08
CA ASP A 97 5.39 -7.86 8.51
C ASP A 97 4.53 -8.18 7.27
N PHE A 98 4.01 -9.40 7.21
CA PHE A 98 2.92 -9.78 6.32
C PHE A 98 1.59 -9.68 7.08
N ALA A 99 1.17 -8.46 7.37
CA ALA A 99 0.03 -8.19 8.21
C ALA A 99 -1.30 -8.42 7.50
N ARG A 100 -2.27 -8.97 8.22
CA ARG A 100 -3.67 -8.87 7.83
C ARG A 100 -4.16 -7.48 8.27
N VAL A 101 -4.71 -6.72 7.32
CA VAL A 101 -5.19 -5.35 7.56
C VAL A 101 -6.61 -5.17 7.08
N TRP A 102 -7.28 -4.15 7.63
CA TRP A 102 -8.70 -3.90 7.39
C TRP A 102 -8.96 -2.43 7.12
N ARG A 103 -9.55 -2.15 5.95
CA ARG A 103 -9.96 -0.80 5.56
C ARG A 103 -11.44 -0.81 5.22
N ASN A 104 -12.24 -0.17 6.05
CA ASN A 104 -13.67 -0.08 5.86
C ASN A 104 -13.99 0.84 4.66
N ARG A 105 -15.14 0.63 4.02
CA ARG A 105 -15.62 1.35 2.83
C ARG A 105 -14.78 1.12 1.56
N GLU A 106 -13.73 0.34 1.58
CA GLU A 106 -12.94 0.00 0.41
C GLU A 106 -13.47 -1.26 -0.28
N ARG A 107 -14.49 -1.09 -1.13
CA ARG A 107 -15.08 -2.16 -1.97
C ARG A 107 -15.15 -1.73 -3.43
N GLY A 108 -14.00 -1.68 -4.07
CA GLY A 108 -13.88 -1.44 -5.49
C GLY A 108 -13.49 -2.70 -6.27
N PRO A 109 -13.36 -2.60 -7.59
CA PRO A 109 -12.93 -3.73 -8.43
C PRO A 109 -11.55 -4.29 -8.06
N LEU A 110 -10.68 -3.45 -7.51
CA LEU A 110 -9.31 -3.79 -7.12
C LEU A 110 -9.09 -3.76 -5.60
N HIS A 111 -10.14 -3.49 -4.81
CA HIS A 111 -10.04 -3.33 -3.36
C HIS A 111 -10.96 -4.30 -2.63
N HIS A 112 -10.48 -4.82 -1.52
CA HIS A 112 -11.23 -5.63 -0.58
C HIS A 112 -11.03 -5.07 0.84
N PRO A 113 -12.06 -5.03 1.69
CA PRO A 113 -11.95 -4.47 3.05
C PRO A 113 -10.95 -5.19 3.96
N GLU A 114 -10.58 -6.41 3.62
CA GLU A 114 -9.59 -7.23 4.30
C GLU A 114 -8.58 -7.76 3.29
N PHE A 115 -7.29 -7.51 3.52
CA PHE A 115 -6.22 -7.97 2.63
C PHE A 115 -4.92 -8.19 3.41
N THR A 116 -3.90 -8.71 2.74
CA THR A 116 -2.56 -8.83 3.31
C THR A 116 -1.70 -7.68 2.79
N LEU A 117 -1.10 -6.94 3.70
CA LEU A 117 -0.14 -5.89 3.45
C LEU A 117 1.26 -6.39 3.80
N LEU A 118 2.24 -6.17 2.93
CA LEU A 118 3.65 -6.36 3.23
C LEU A 118 4.25 -4.99 3.53
N GLU A 119 4.75 -4.82 4.73
CA GLU A 119 5.54 -3.65 5.12
C GLU A 119 6.92 -4.08 5.58
N TRP A 120 7.93 -3.26 5.32
CA TRP A 120 9.29 -3.47 5.82
C TRP A 120 9.96 -2.14 6.13
N TYR A 121 10.89 -2.19 7.06
CA TYR A 121 11.55 -1.02 7.59
C TYR A 121 13.05 -1.25 7.74
N ARG A 122 13.83 -0.20 7.46
CA ARG A 122 15.26 -0.12 7.67
C ARG A 122 15.60 1.14 8.44
N THR A 123 16.41 1.06 9.47
CA THR A 123 16.94 2.24 10.16
C THR A 123 18.35 2.55 9.69
N GLY A 124 18.74 3.83 9.69
CA GLY A 124 20.10 4.26 9.35
C GLY A 124 20.51 4.08 7.88
N GLU A 125 19.56 3.79 6.99
CA GLU A 125 19.81 3.65 5.55
C GLU A 125 19.02 4.72 4.76
N PRO A 126 19.55 5.20 3.62
CA PRO A 126 18.85 6.16 2.79
C PRO A 126 17.64 5.53 2.09
N TYR A 127 16.63 6.35 1.72
CA TYR A 127 15.39 5.85 1.14
C TYR A 127 15.57 5.17 -0.23
N GLU A 128 16.66 5.43 -0.94
CA GLU A 128 17.02 4.76 -2.19
C GLU A 128 17.21 3.26 -2.03
N ARG A 129 17.51 2.80 -0.79
CA ARG A 129 17.54 1.36 -0.49
C ARG A 129 16.15 0.74 -0.58
N LEU A 130 15.11 1.46 -0.21
CA LEU A 130 13.72 1.01 -0.37
C LEU A 130 13.34 0.91 -1.85
N MET A 131 13.79 1.85 -2.69
CA MET A 131 13.59 1.76 -4.15
C MET A 131 14.22 0.48 -4.71
N ALA A 132 15.46 0.17 -4.29
CA ALA A 132 16.14 -1.05 -4.69
C ALA A 132 15.43 -2.32 -4.15
N ASP A 133 14.89 -2.29 -2.93
CA ASP A 133 14.10 -3.39 -2.38
C ASP A 133 12.81 -3.60 -3.21
N CYS A 134 12.11 -2.53 -3.60
CA CYS A 134 10.93 -2.61 -4.45
C CYS A 134 11.23 -3.27 -5.80
N ALA A 135 12.28 -2.81 -6.51
CA ALA A 135 12.68 -3.40 -7.79
C ALA A 135 12.96 -4.89 -7.66
N GLN A 136 13.70 -5.27 -6.63
CA GLN A 136 14.05 -6.67 -6.39
C GLN A 136 12.86 -7.53 -5.95
N LEU A 137 11.90 -6.98 -5.21
CA LEU A 137 10.65 -7.68 -4.85
C LEU A 137 9.78 -7.93 -6.07
N LEU A 138 9.72 -7.00 -7.03
CA LEU A 138 8.99 -7.18 -8.29
C LEU A 138 9.60 -8.32 -9.12
N ALA A 139 10.93 -8.31 -9.30
CA ALA A 139 11.64 -9.38 -10.01
C ALA A 139 11.40 -10.74 -9.34
N LEU A 140 11.60 -10.82 -8.02
CA LEU A 140 11.38 -12.02 -7.23
C LEU A 140 9.94 -12.54 -7.33
N ALA A 141 8.96 -11.65 -7.34
CA ALA A 141 7.55 -12.03 -7.43
C ALA A 141 7.23 -12.67 -8.79
N VAL A 142 7.80 -12.13 -9.88
CA VAL A 142 7.63 -12.67 -11.22
C VAL A 142 8.29 -14.04 -11.34
N GLU A 143 9.54 -14.20 -10.86
CA GLU A 143 10.24 -15.49 -10.82
C GLU A 143 9.47 -16.53 -10.01
N ALA A 144 9.03 -16.17 -8.80
CA ALA A 144 8.31 -17.08 -7.91
C ALA A 144 6.93 -17.49 -8.45
N ALA A 145 6.32 -16.65 -9.28
CA ALA A 145 5.07 -16.96 -9.98
C ALA A 145 5.27 -17.79 -11.25
N GLY A 146 6.53 -18.01 -11.69
CA GLY A 146 6.84 -18.68 -12.94
C GLY A 146 6.47 -17.86 -14.18
N ALA A 147 6.50 -16.53 -14.06
CA ALA A 147 6.22 -15.59 -15.14
C ALA A 147 7.53 -14.93 -15.62
N GLU A 148 7.48 -14.28 -16.77
CA GLU A 148 8.63 -13.58 -17.35
C GLU A 148 8.46 -12.05 -17.30
N ARG A 149 7.24 -11.58 -17.23
CA ARG A 149 6.90 -10.15 -17.29
C ARG A 149 5.73 -9.82 -16.36
N LEU A 150 5.65 -8.57 -15.95
CA LEU A 150 4.44 -8.01 -15.36
C LEU A 150 3.50 -7.57 -16.47
N SER A 151 2.25 -7.99 -16.43
CA SER A 151 1.24 -7.60 -17.42
C SER A 151 -0.05 -7.18 -16.76
N TYR A 152 -0.58 -6.05 -17.20
CA TYR A 152 -1.88 -5.55 -16.77
C TYR A 152 -2.61 -4.92 -17.95
N ARG A 153 -3.81 -5.43 -18.27
CA ARG A 153 -4.54 -5.08 -19.49
C ARG A 153 -3.66 -5.31 -20.73
N GLN A 154 -3.33 -4.23 -21.46
CA GLN A 154 -2.50 -4.31 -22.67
C GLN A 154 -1.07 -3.77 -22.46
N VAL A 155 -0.72 -3.45 -21.21
CA VAL A 155 0.60 -2.94 -20.84
C VAL A 155 1.42 -4.06 -20.23
N SER A 156 2.69 -4.13 -20.60
CA SER A 156 3.65 -5.11 -20.09
C SER A 156 4.95 -4.41 -19.69
N ALA A 157 5.50 -4.79 -18.55
CA ALA A 157 6.78 -4.30 -18.03
C ALA A 157 7.72 -5.46 -17.75
N ASP A 158 9.00 -5.23 -17.97
CA ASP A 158 10.08 -6.16 -17.63
C ASP A 158 10.61 -5.81 -16.22
N PRO A 159 10.36 -6.64 -15.20
CA PRO A 159 10.78 -6.35 -13.83
C PRO A 159 12.27 -6.59 -13.58
N PHE A 160 13.01 -7.13 -14.58
CA PHE A 160 14.44 -7.40 -14.46
C PHE A 160 15.31 -6.23 -14.96
N GLN A 161 14.70 -5.23 -15.60
CA GLN A 161 15.39 -4.01 -15.97
C GLN A 161 15.51 -3.05 -14.79
N GLU A 162 16.53 -2.20 -14.81
CA GLU A 162 16.64 -1.11 -13.82
C GLU A 162 15.42 -0.18 -13.96
N PRO A 163 14.66 0.03 -12.89
CA PRO A 163 13.50 0.91 -12.96
C PRO A 163 13.92 2.36 -13.13
N GLU A 164 13.18 3.09 -13.94
CA GLU A 164 13.33 4.54 -14.06
C GLU A 164 13.03 5.21 -12.71
N ARG A 165 13.85 6.16 -12.30
CA ARG A 165 13.64 6.98 -11.12
C ARG A 165 13.14 8.35 -11.56
N LEU A 166 11.94 8.68 -11.16
CA LEU A 166 11.31 9.95 -11.43
C LEU A 166 10.99 10.66 -10.11
N SER A 167 11.28 11.95 -10.04
CA SER A 167 10.67 12.80 -9.02
C SER A 167 9.18 13.00 -9.32
N LEU A 168 8.40 13.38 -8.31
CA LEU A 168 7.00 13.74 -8.53
C LEU A 168 6.87 14.94 -9.48
N GLN A 169 7.76 15.94 -9.40
CA GLN A 169 7.81 17.05 -10.33
C GLN A 169 7.98 16.58 -11.78
N GLU A 170 8.95 15.72 -12.04
CA GLU A 170 9.18 15.17 -13.40
C GLU A 170 7.99 14.32 -13.88
N ALA A 171 7.36 13.58 -12.98
CA ALA A 171 6.19 12.77 -13.32
C ALA A 171 4.98 13.65 -13.69
N PHE A 172 4.70 14.70 -12.92
CA PHE A 172 3.62 15.65 -13.19
C PHE A 172 3.84 16.43 -14.49
N ASP A 173 5.06 16.90 -14.72
CA ASP A 173 5.42 17.58 -15.97
C ASP A 173 5.27 16.63 -17.17
N ARG A 174 5.86 15.45 -17.09
CA ARG A 174 5.90 14.48 -18.21
C ARG A 174 4.53 13.91 -18.57
N PHE A 175 3.69 13.57 -17.58
CA PHE A 175 2.45 12.83 -17.81
C PHE A 175 1.19 13.70 -17.78
N ALA A 176 1.24 14.85 -17.12
CA ALA A 176 0.11 15.77 -16.99
C ALA A 176 0.38 17.17 -17.53
N GLY A 177 1.63 17.52 -17.84
CA GLY A 177 2.02 18.88 -18.25
C GLY A 177 1.85 19.91 -17.14
N ILE A 178 1.99 19.49 -15.88
CA ILE A 178 1.78 20.33 -14.70
C ILE A 178 3.10 20.57 -13.99
N ASP A 179 3.47 21.83 -13.79
CA ASP A 179 4.54 22.22 -12.87
C ASP A 179 4.02 22.11 -11.43
N LEU A 180 4.29 20.97 -10.80
CA LEU A 180 3.85 20.68 -9.43
C LEU A 180 4.43 21.66 -8.43
N LEU A 181 5.73 22.04 -8.57
CA LEU A 181 6.40 22.92 -7.61
C LEU A 181 5.89 24.36 -7.69
N ALA A 182 5.32 24.80 -8.83
CA ALA A 182 4.65 26.09 -8.91
C ALA A 182 3.37 26.17 -8.05
N THR A 183 2.88 25.04 -7.54
CA THR A 183 1.72 24.97 -6.64
C THR A 183 2.11 24.82 -5.16
N VAL A 184 3.41 24.93 -4.85
CA VAL A 184 3.96 24.82 -3.49
C VAL A 184 4.83 26.05 -3.23
N GLU A 185 4.54 26.77 -2.15
CA GLU A 185 5.32 27.92 -1.75
C GLU A 185 6.70 27.54 -1.20
N ALA A 186 7.62 28.49 -1.14
CA ALA A 186 8.94 28.30 -0.52
C ALA A 186 8.83 27.95 1.00
N SER A 187 7.74 28.30 1.64
CA SER A 187 7.40 27.95 3.02
C SER A 187 7.02 26.47 3.21
N GLY A 188 6.74 25.76 2.10
CA GLY A 188 6.12 24.43 2.09
C GLY A 188 4.58 24.47 2.13
N ALA A 189 3.97 25.65 2.20
CA ALA A 189 2.52 25.76 2.08
C ALA A 189 2.06 25.43 0.65
N THR A 190 0.87 24.85 0.54
CA THR A 190 0.30 24.43 -0.75
C THR A 190 -0.70 25.44 -1.27
N ASP A 191 -0.60 25.79 -2.54
CA ASP A 191 -1.56 26.67 -3.23
C ASP A 191 -2.64 25.82 -3.92
N ARG A 192 -3.79 25.70 -3.28
CA ARG A 192 -4.96 24.96 -3.77
C ARG A 192 -5.46 25.50 -5.09
N GLU A 193 -5.50 26.83 -5.26
CA GLU A 193 -6.05 27.45 -6.46
C GLU A 193 -5.13 27.27 -7.66
N ALA A 194 -3.81 27.40 -7.48
CA ALA A 194 -2.83 27.11 -8.51
C ALA A 194 -2.91 25.65 -8.97
N MET A 195 -3.00 24.71 -8.03
CA MET A 195 -3.14 23.28 -8.33
C MET A 195 -4.44 22.96 -9.05
N ALA A 196 -5.56 23.53 -8.60
CA ALA A 196 -6.86 23.34 -9.24
C ALA A 196 -6.91 23.91 -10.66
N ALA A 197 -6.29 25.07 -10.88
CA ALA A 197 -6.21 25.69 -12.22
C ALA A 197 -5.37 24.82 -13.18
N ALA A 198 -4.20 24.34 -12.74
CA ALA A 198 -3.34 23.48 -13.53
C ALA A 198 -4.03 22.13 -13.85
N ALA A 199 -4.66 21.50 -12.87
CA ALA A 199 -5.38 20.24 -13.07
C ALA A 199 -6.56 20.39 -14.05
N ARG A 200 -7.35 21.47 -13.95
CA ARG A 200 -8.43 21.75 -14.91
C ARG A 200 -7.89 21.97 -16.33
N ALA A 201 -6.76 22.67 -16.47
CA ALA A 201 -6.11 22.87 -17.77
C ALA A 201 -5.63 21.53 -18.37
N ALA A 202 -5.22 20.59 -17.54
CA ALA A 202 -4.87 19.21 -17.92
C ALA A 202 -6.09 18.29 -18.12
N GLY A 203 -7.33 18.81 -18.01
CA GLY A 203 -8.57 18.03 -18.21
C GLY A 203 -9.02 17.23 -17.00
N VAL A 204 -8.44 17.43 -15.84
CA VAL A 204 -8.83 16.75 -14.60
C VAL A 204 -10.02 17.46 -13.97
N ARG A 205 -11.03 16.68 -13.56
CA ARG A 205 -12.20 17.22 -12.86
C ARG A 205 -11.85 17.57 -11.41
N VAL A 206 -12.04 18.83 -11.05
CA VAL A 206 -11.83 19.35 -9.69
C VAL A 206 -13.18 19.78 -9.10
N ALA A 207 -13.54 19.27 -7.94
CA ALA A 207 -14.71 19.65 -7.18
C ALA A 207 -14.42 20.92 -6.34
N ASP A 208 -15.48 21.65 -5.94
CA ASP A 208 -15.33 22.92 -5.21
C ASP A 208 -14.76 22.70 -3.80
N ASP A 209 -15.05 21.55 -3.18
CA ASP A 209 -14.61 21.13 -1.87
C ASP A 209 -13.28 20.33 -1.86
N ASP A 210 -12.69 20.06 -3.05
CA ASP A 210 -11.37 19.41 -3.11
C ASP A 210 -10.31 20.33 -2.49
N VAL A 211 -9.52 19.79 -1.57
CA VAL A 211 -8.30 20.45 -1.09
C VAL A 211 -7.12 20.14 -2.04
N TRP A 212 -5.96 20.77 -1.83
CA TRP A 212 -4.78 20.55 -2.68
C TRP A 212 -4.42 19.07 -2.83
N ALA A 213 -4.43 18.32 -1.73
CA ALA A 213 -4.10 16.90 -1.71
C ALA A 213 -5.10 16.05 -2.50
N ASP A 214 -6.39 16.42 -2.48
CA ASP A 214 -7.41 15.73 -3.27
C ASP A 214 -7.19 15.94 -4.78
N VAL A 215 -6.89 17.18 -5.18
CA VAL A 215 -6.59 17.50 -6.58
C VAL A 215 -5.32 16.78 -7.02
N TYR A 216 -4.25 16.82 -6.21
CA TYR A 216 -3.00 16.10 -6.45
C TYR A 216 -3.22 14.61 -6.72
N SER A 217 -4.10 13.99 -5.94
CA SER A 217 -4.38 12.54 -6.07
C SER A 217 -5.23 12.17 -7.29
N LYS A 218 -5.85 13.15 -7.95
CA LYS A 218 -6.66 12.95 -9.16
C LYS A 218 -5.85 13.10 -10.46
N VAL A 219 -4.72 13.76 -10.40
CA VAL A 219 -3.78 13.94 -11.51
C VAL A 219 -2.94 12.67 -11.69
#